data_39b5c1aeffce8423cf90464d7a8efd32
#
_entry.id   39b5c1aeffce8423cf90464d7a8efd32
#
_cell.length_a   1.000
_cell.length_b   1.000
_cell.length_c   1.000
_cell.angle_alpha   90.00
_cell.angle_beta   90.00
_cell.angle_gamma   90.00
#
_symmetry.space_group_name_H-M   'P 1'
#
loop_
_entity.id
_entity.type
_entity.pdbx_description
1 polymer ?
#
loop_
_entity_poly.entity_id
_entity_poly.type
_entity_poly.pdbx_seq_one_letter_code
_entity_poly.pdbx_strand_id
1 'polypeptide(L)'
;VSTHCQQANALPCQSDQVKTAHSHGHDHSHATSSRKRLIGALAVTALVFVGELVAAYISGSLSLAADAGHMAVDSSGLVIALLAAHLSLRPRDNAYTWGWARSEVIAAALQAGMLLAICLIVAYEAVERLWENQSLQPLPMLVMGVVGLLANLISLAILAGGRGASLNMRAAFLEVANDALGSVAVIVAALVALATGWGRADAVASLLIAALMAPRALHLLQRSTAILMEATPSELNLDELRQHMCCLPGVVNVHDLHVSSVSSGLVVLTAHVQVDGQVTAAERDLIVHDLSECAAHHFPVEIDHATFQLETARHAGHEHLEH
;
A
#
# COMPACT_ATOMS: atom_id res chain seq x y z
N VAL A 1 -33.37 -1.74 21.36
CA VAL A 1 -32.33 -1.72 20.32
C VAL A 1 -32.93 -1.37 18.95
N SER A 2 -33.83 -0.40 18.82
CA SER A 2 -34.49 -0.05 17.55
C SER A 2 -34.46 1.45 17.27
N THR A 3 -33.31 2.14 17.50
CA THR A 3 -33.31 3.61 17.50
C THR A 3 -32.37 4.24 16.45
N HIS A 4 -31.61 3.47 15.66
CA HIS A 4 -30.63 4.08 14.76
C HIS A 4 -31.20 4.65 13.46
N CYS A 5 -32.20 4.02 12.85
CA CYS A 5 -32.80 4.56 11.61
C CYS A 5 -33.86 5.64 11.83
N GLN A 6 -34.42 5.79 13.04
CA GLN A 6 -35.50 6.78 13.32
C GLN A 6 -35.00 8.21 13.56
N GLN A 7 -33.71 8.45 13.70
CA GLN A 7 -33.12 9.80 13.91
C GLN A 7 -32.46 10.42 12.69
N ALA A 8 -32.52 9.78 11.53
CA ALA A 8 -32.05 10.38 10.28
C ALA A 8 -33.09 11.38 9.77
N ASN A 9 -33.07 12.60 10.31
CA ASN A 9 -33.75 13.74 9.70
C ASN A 9 -33.09 14.03 8.34
N ALA A 10 -33.76 13.58 7.29
CA ALA A 10 -33.85 14.12 5.94
C ALA A 10 -32.69 15.03 5.47
N LEU A 11 -31.57 14.43 5.11
CA LEU A 11 -30.84 14.90 3.95
C LEU A 11 -31.45 14.17 2.74
N PRO A 12 -32.01 14.89 1.73
CA PRO A 12 -32.57 14.22 0.56
C PRO A 12 -31.43 13.44 -0.13
N CYS A 13 -31.63 12.15 -0.40
CA CYS A 13 -30.92 11.45 -1.44
C CYS A 13 -31.21 12.18 -2.76
N GLN A 14 -30.50 13.28 -3.02
CA GLN A 14 -30.52 13.93 -4.31
C GLN A 14 -29.74 13.04 -5.25
N SER A 15 -30.43 12.43 -6.18
CA SER A 15 -29.91 11.90 -7.42
C SER A 15 -29.24 13.05 -8.19
N ASP A 16 -28.05 13.45 -7.79
CA ASP A 16 -27.22 14.35 -8.57
C ASP A 16 -26.62 13.57 -9.73
N GLN A 17 -27.16 13.91 -10.86
CA GLN A 17 -26.78 13.66 -12.24
C GLN A 17 -25.47 12.89 -12.44
N VAL A 18 -25.65 11.67 -12.91
CA VAL A 18 -24.64 10.85 -13.61
C VAL A 18 -23.79 11.75 -14.52
N LYS A 19 -22.58 12.07 -14.10
CA LYS A 19 -21.55 12.58 -15.00
C LYS A 19 -21.11 11.44 -15.90
N THR A 20 -21.59 11.53 -17.11
CA THR A 20 -21.26 10.74 -18.29
C THR A 20 -19.83 10.22 -18.32
N ALA A 21 -19.76 8.92 -18.60
CA ALA A 21 -18.61 8.11 -18.93
C ALA A 21 -17.43 8.90 -19.52
N HIS A 22 -16.31 8.88 -18.81
CA HIS A 22 -15.01 9.17 -19.42
C HIS A 22 -14.59 7.95 -20.23
N SER A 23 -14.72 8.08 -21.55
CA SER A 23 -14.11 7.21 -22.54
C SER A 23 -12.59 7.20 -22.30
N HIS A 24 -12.07 6.08 -21.80
CA HIS A 24 -10.64 5.81 -21.77
C HIS A 24 -10.17 5.51 -23.20
N GLY A 25 -9.81 6.56 -23.91
CA GLY A 25 -8.99 6.45 -25.11
C GLY A 25 -7.60 5.94 -24.70
N HIS A 26 -7.33 4.67 -24.96
CA HIS A 26 -6.00 4.09 -24.80
C HIS A 26 -5.02 4.72 -25.78
N ASP A 27 -4.24 5.67 -25.30
CA ASP A 27 -3.16 6.29 -26.05
C ASP A 27 -1.91 5.39 -25.95
N HIS A 28 -1.78 4.48 -26.94
CA HIS A 28 -0.69 3.49 -27.02
C HIS A 28 0.70 4.10 -27.25
N SER A 29 0.80 5.39 -27.54
CA SER A 29 2.08 6.08 -27.80
C SER A 29 2.87 6.40 -26.52
N HIS A 30 2.19 6.60 -25.37
CA HIS A 30 2.82 6.87 -24.09
C HIS A 30 3.36 5.59 -23.40
N ALA A 31 2.80 4.42 -23.68
CA ALA A 31 3.19 3.17 -23.04
C ALA A 31 4.59 2.67 -23.45
N THR A 32 4.97 2.83 -24.71
CA THR A 32 6.29 2.38 -25.24
C THR A 32 7.46 3.28 -24.79
N SER A 33 7.22 4.58 -24.67
CA SER A 33 8.21 5.55 -24.13
C SER A 33 8.44 5.33 -22.64
N SER A 34 7.39 5.01 -21.88
CA SER A 34 7.44 4.70 -20.46
C SER A 34 8.25 3.42 -20.19
N ARG A 35 8.06 2.35 -20.98
CA ARG A 35 8.76 1.07 -20.81
C ARG A 35 10.28 1.19 -20.97
N LYS A 36 10.75 1.95 -21.99
CA LYS A 36 12.20 2.18 -22.22
C LYS A 36 12.84 2.95 -21.07
N ARG A 37 12.14 3.94 -20.52
CA ARG A 37 12.59 4.72 -19.35
C ARG A 37 12.67 3.86 -18.10
N LEU A 38 11.68 2.98 -17.87
CA LEU A 38 11.69 2.04 -16.76
C LEU A 38 12.86 1.05 -16.85
N ILE A 39 13.10 0.46 -18.03
CA ILE A 39 14.22 -0.48 -18.23
C ILE A 39 15.57 0.24 -18.02
N GLY A 40 15.70 1.48 -18.51
CA GLY A 40 16.92 2.28 -18.29
C GLY A 40 17.15 2.58 -16.81
N ALA A 41 16.12 2.99 -16.07
CA ALA A 41 16.19 3.21 -14.64
C ALA A 41 16.58 1.93 -13.89
N LEU A 42 15.93 0.81 -14.20
CA LEU A 42 16.22 -0.49 -13.58
C LEU A 42 17.68 -0.94 -13.83
N ALA A 43 18.21 -0.73 -15.04
CA ALA A 43 19.59 -1.07 -15.36
C ALA A 43 20.59 -0.21 -14.55
N VAL A 44 20.32 1.08 -14.40
CA VAL A 44 21.15 1.99 -13.58
C VAL A 44 21.09 1.57 -12.12
N THR A 45 19.90 1.31 -11.58
CA THR A 45 19.70 0.84 -10.20
C THR A 45 20.42 -0.48 -9.93
N ALA A 46 20.34 -1.44 -10.86
CA ALA A 46 21.04 -2.72 -10.72
C ALA A 46 22.57 -2.54 -10.73
N LEU A 47 23.11 -1.64 -11.56
CA LEU A 47 24.53 -1.34 -11.60
C LEU A 47 25.02 -0.70 -10.30
N VAL A 48 24.24 0.26 -9.76
CA VAL A 48 24.54 0.93 -8.48
C VAL A 48 24.48 -0.09 -7.34
N PHE A 49 23.46 -0.94 -7.28
CA PHE A 49 23.32 -2.00 -6.29
C PHE A 49 24.54 -2.92 -6.23
N VAL A 50 25.01 -3.42 -7.39
CA VAL A 50 26.21 -4.26 -7.46
C VAL A 50 27.45 -3.50 -6.98
N GLY A 51 27.59 -2.22 -7.37
CA GLY A 51 28.69 -1.39 -6.92
C GLY A 51 28.68 -1.15 -5.41
N GLU A 52 27.52 -0.88 -4.82
CA GLU A 52 27.37 -0.70 -3.38
C GLU A 52 27.66 -1.96 -2.58
N LEU A 53 27.19 -3.12 -3.06
CA LEU A 53 27.47 -4.40 -2.41
C LEU A 53 28.97 -4.70 -2.38
N VAL A 54 29.68 -4.47 -3.48
CA VAL A 54 31.14 -4.63 -3.55
C VAL A 54 31.86 -3.63 -2.65
N ALA A 55 31.43 -2.37 -2.66
CA ALA A 55 32.03 -1.34 -1.83
C ALA A 55 31.74 -1.53 -0.34
N ALA A 56 30.55 -1.99 0.03
CA ALA A 56 30.21 -2.36 1.40
C ALA A 56 31.13 -3.47 1.92
N TYR A 57 31.34 -4.50 1.11
CA TYR A 57 32.25 -5.61 1.45
C TYR A 57 33.70 -5.15 1.61
N ILE A 58 34.21 -4.32 0.70
CA ILE A 58 35.60 -3.81 0.73
C ILE A 58 35.81 -2.82 1.90
N SER A 59 34.86 -1.90 2.10
CA SER A 59 34.98 -0.84 3.11
C SER A 59 34.67 -1.31 4.55
N GLY A 60 33.93 -2.39 4.69
CA GLY A 60 33.35 -2.81 5.97
C GLY A 60 32.25 -1.88 6.47
N SER A 61 31.71 -1.00 5.59
CA SER A 61 30.67 -0.02 5.93
C SER A 61 29.32 -0.68 6.11
N LEU A 62 28.71 -0.47 7.29
CA LEU A 62 27.35 -0.94 7.58
C LEU A 62 26.30 -0.06 6.90
N SER A 63 26.58 1.22 6.72
CA SER A 63 25.63 2.11 6.04
C SER A 63 25.49 1.78 4.54
N LEU A 64 26.60 1.42 3.86
CA LEU A 64 26.52 0.91 2.48
C LEU A 64 25.85 -0.46 2.42
N ALA A 65 26.10 -1.33 3.40
CA ALA A 65 25.44 -2.64 3.47
C ALA A 65 23.93 -2.50 3.72
N ALA A 66 23.50 -1.52 4.52
CA ALA A 66 22.09 -1.19 4.75
C ALA A 66 21.41 -0.71 3.48
N ASP A 67 22.04 0.20 2.73
CA ASP A 67 21.53 0.74 1.47
C ASP A 67 21.45 -0.36 0.40
N ALA A 68 22.50 -1.15 0.21
CA ALA A 68 22.48 -2.31 -0.67
C ALA A 68 21.41 -3.36 -0.26
N GLY A 69 21.23 -3.60 1.04
CA GLY A 69 20.21 -4.49 1.57
C GLY A 69 18.78 -4.00 1.24
N HIS A 70 18.53 -2.73 1.37
CA HIS A 70 17.27 -2.10 0.94
C HIS A 70 17.03 -2.29 -0.56
N MET A 71 17.99 -1.96 -1.41
CA MET A 71 17.89 -2.16 -2.86
C MET A 71 17.66 -3.63 -3.25
N ALA A 72 18.27 -4.58 -2.52
CA ALA A 72 18.03 -6.00 -2.72
C ALA A 72 16.58 -6.40 -2.42
N VAL A 73 16.01 -5.88 -1.31
CA VAL A 73 14.60 -6.13 -0.95
C VAL A 73 13.66 -5.52 -1.98
N ASP A 74 13.90 -4.31 -2.43
CA ASP A 74 13.05 -3.64 -3.43
C ASP A 74 13.10 -4.38 -4.77
N SER A 75 14.29 -4.81 -5.20
CA SER A 75 14.46 -5.60 -6.41
C SER A 75 13.78 -6.97 -6.32
N SER A 76 13.93 -7.67 -5.19
CA SER A 76 13.26 -8.94 -4.93
C SER A 76 11.76 -8.76 -4.79
N GLY A 77 11.31 -7.68 -4.15
CA GLY A 77 9.91 -7.30 -4.02
C GLY A 77 9.24 -7.08 -5.37
N LEU A 78 9.93 -6.44 -6.32
CA LEU A 78 9.43 -6.27 -7.68
C LEU A 78 9.23 -7.63 -8.39
N VAL A 79 10.16 -8.57 -8.22
CA VAL A 79 10.03 -9.94 -8.77
C VAL A 79 8.84 -10.65 -8.13
N ILE A 80 8.71 -10.57 -6.80
CA ILE A 80 7.59 -11.19 -6.05
C ILE A 80 6.26 -10.55 -6.48
N ALA A 81 6.21 -9.23 -6.65
CA ALA A 81 5.02 -8.52 -7.12
C ALA A 81 4.63 -8.93 -8.54
N LEU A 82 5.58 -9.09 -9.46
CA LEU A 82 5.33 -9.59 -10.81
C LEU A 82 4.78 -11.02 -10.80
N LEU A 83 5.32 -11.89 -9.96
CA LEU A 83 4.81 -13.25 -9.79
C LEU A 83 3.39 -13.24 -9.21
N ALA A 84 3.13 -12.41 -8.20
CA ALA A 84 1.82 -12.26 -7.59
C ALA A 84 0.79 -11.71 -8.60
N ALA A 85 1.16 -10.68 -9.38
CA ALA A 85 0.32 -10.14 -10.44
C ALA A 85 0.03 -11.18 -11.54
N HIS A 86 1.01 -12.04 -11.87
CA HIS A 86 0.77 -13.15 -12.79
C HIS A 86 -0.18 -14.20 -12.20
N LEU A 87 -0.05 -14.49 -10.89
CA LEU A 87 -0.94 -15.40 -10.19
C LEU A 87 -2.36 -14.85 -10.07
N SER A 88 -2.52 -13.56 -9.82
CA SER A 88 -3.84 -12.92 -9.70
C SER A 88 -4.65 -12.95 -11.00
N LEU A 89 -3.98 -13.09 -12.16
CA LEU A 89 -4.63 -13.27 -13.47
C LEU A 89 -5.15 -14.70 -13.72
N ARG A 90 -4.84 -15.65 -12.84
CA ARG A 90 -5.36 -17.02 -12.99
C ARG A 90 -6.88 -17.04 -12.82
N PRO A 91 -7.60 -17.81 -13.64
CA PRO A 91 -9.06 -17.91 -13.52
C PRO A 91 -9.43 -18.46 -12.14
N ARG A 92 -10.56 -18.02 -11.64
CA ARG A 92 -11.19 -18.54 -10.43
C ARG A 92 -11.52 -20.02 -10.63
N ASP A 93 -11.33 -20.80 -9.58
CA ASP A 93 -11.66 -22.22 -9.56
C ASP A 93 -12.48 -22.58 -8.30
N ASN A 94 -12.89 -23.84 -8.17
CA ASN A 94 -13.70 -24.31 -7.05
C ASN A 94 -12.94 -24.31 -5.71
N ALA A 95 -11.61 -24.26 -5.73
CA ALA A 95 -10.77 -24.19 -4.51
C ALA A 95 -10.52 -22.73 -4.09
N TYR A 96 -10.39 -21.84 -5.08
CA TYR A 96 -10.13 -20.41 -4.88
C TYR A 96 -11.20 -19.58 -5.59
N THR A 97 -12.34 -19.37 -4.93
CA THR A 97 -13.50 -18.69 -5.50
C THR A 97 -13.26 -17.21 -5.79
N TRP A 98 -12.37 -16.56 -5.05
CA TRP A 98 -11.87 -15.22 -5.32
C TRP A 98 -10.63 -15.22 -6.23
N GLY A 99 -10.21 -16.40 -6.72
CA GLY A 99 -8.95 -16.59 -7.43
C GLY A 99 -7.75 -16.35 -6.51
N TRP A 100 -6.65 -15.88 -7.10
CA TRP A 100 -5.41 -15.56 -6.40
C TRP A 100 -5.26 -14.06 -6.09
N ALA A 101 -6.38 -13.34 -5.96
CA ALA A 101 -6.37 -11.89 -5.74
C ALA A 101 -5.56 -11.46 -4.50
N ARG A 102 -5.58 -12.25 -3.41
CA ARG A 102 -4.79 -11.98 -2.19
C ARG A 102 -3.28 -12.19 -2.37
N SER A 103 -2.81 -12.78 -3.48
CA SER A 103 -1.37 -12.99 -3.71
C SER A 103 -0.57 -11.68 -3.73
N GLU A 104 -1.16 -10.59 -4.22
CA GLU A 104 -0.53 -9.26 -4.20
C GLU A 104 -0.35 -8.73 -2.78
N VAL A 105 -1.34 -8.94 -1.92
CA VAL A 105 -1.29 -8.49 -0.53
C VAL A 105 -0.26 -9.27 0.26
N ILE A 106 -0.19 -10.60 0.03
CA ILE A 106 0.83 -11.49 0.64
C ILE A 106 2.22 -11.08 0.17
N ALA A 107 2.39 -10.78 -1.11
CA ALA A 107 3.65 -10.30 -1.68
C ALA A 107 4.11 -8.99 -1.03
N ALA A 108 3.21 -8.03 -0.88
CA ALA A 108 3.47 -6.75 -0.22
C ALA A 108 3.82 -6.93 1.28
N ALA A 109 3.11 -7.80 1.99
CA ALA A 109 3.40 -8.12 3.39
C ALA A 109 4.78 -8.77 3.55
N LEU A 110 5.14 -9.71 2.66
CA LEU A 110 6.45 -10.37 2.67
C LEU A 110 7.58 -9.38 2.40
N GLN A 111 7.44 -8.52 1.38
CA GLN A 111 8.41 -7.47 1.08
C GLN A 111 8.61 -6.52 2.25
N ALA A 112 7.53 -6.03 2.84
CA ALA A 112 7.57 -5.15 4.00
C ALA A 112 8.21 -5.81 5.23
N GLY A 113 7.91 -7.10 5.44
CA GLY A 113 8.52 -7.90 6.51
C GLY A 113 10.03 -8.07 6.32
N MET A 114 10.48 -8.36 5.10
CA MET A 114 11.91 -8.46 4.77
C MET A 114 12.63 -7.12 5.00
N LEU A 115 12.04 -6.02 4.54
CA LEU A 115 12.62 -4.68 4.74
C LEU A 115 12.73 -4.33 6.23
N LEU A 116 11.68 -4.60 7.00
CA LEU A 116 11.68 -4.37 8.44
C LEU A 116 12.75 -5.23 9.15
N ALA A 117 12.90 -6.50 8.76
CA ALA A 117 13.93 -7.38 9.29
C ALA A 117 15.34 -6.83 9.02
N ILE A 118 15.62 -6.35 7.80
CA ILE A 118 16.89 -5.70 7.49
C ILE A 118 17.10 -4.45 8.35
N CYS A 119 16.10 -3.58 8.49
CA CYS A 119 16.19 -2.40 9.35
C CYS A 119 16.54 -2.76 10.80
N LEU A 120 15.95 -3.84 11.34
CA LEU A 120 16.22 -4.30 12.72
C LEU A 120 17.63 -4.89 12.84
N ILE A 121 18.09 -5.69 11.88
CA ILE A 121 19.45 -6.25 11.86
C ILE A 121 20.49 -5.14 11.79
N VAL A 122 20.28 -4.19 10.86
CA VAL A 122 21.19 -3.04 10.70
C VAL A 122 21.21 -2.18 11.96
N ALA A 123 20.04 -1.91 12.58
CA ALA A 123 19.97 -1.14 13.82
C ALA A 123 20.68 -1.85 14.97
N TYR A 124 20.52 -3.17 15.08
CA TYR A 124 21.21 -3.97 16.10
C TYR A 124 22.75 -3.92 15.92
N GLU A 125 23.23 -4.22 14.71
CA GLU A 125 24.67 -4.16 14.41
C GLU A 125 25.24 -2.74 14.55
N ALA A 126 24.50 -1.71 14.17
CA ALA A 126 24.94 -0.34 14.33
C ALA A 126 25.12 0.02 15.80
N VAL A 127 24.20 -0.42 16.66
CA VAL A 127 24.31 -0.20 18.12
C VAL A 127 25.55 -0.93 18.65
N GLU A 128 25.81 -2.18 18.27
CA GLU A 128 27.04 -2.89 18.67
C GLU A 128 28.31 -2.13 18.23
N ARG A 129 28.35 -1.65 16.97
CA ARG A 129 29.49 -0.91 16.42
C ARG A 129 29.75 0.43 17.10
N LEU A 130 28.77 1.02 17.78
CA LEU A 130 28.99 2.22 18.59
C LEU A 130 29.93 1.98 19.79
N TRP A 131 30.00 0.74 20.28
CA TRP A 131 30.84 0.34 21.42
C TRP A 131 32.20 -0.21 20.98
N GLU A 132 32.33 -0.64 19.73
CA GLU A 132 33.54 -1.23 19.16
C GLU A 132 34.30 -0.21 18.29
N ASN A 133 35.65 -0.32 18.29
CA ASN A 133 36.48 0.43 17.34
C ASN A 133 36.71 -0.46 16.10
N GLN A 134 35.86 -0.30 15.09
CA GLN A 134 36.06 -1.03 13.83
C GLN A 134 36.92 -0.20 12.86
N SER A 135 37.80 -0.92 12.10
CA SER A 135 38.57 -0.34 11.01
C SER A 135 37.68 -0.16 9.79
N LEU A 136 37.28 1.06 9.51
CA LEU A 136 36.52 1.43 8.34
C LEU A 136 37.44 1.91 7.22
N GLN A 137 37.13 1.57 5.97
CA GLN A 137 37.77 2.15 4.79
C GLN A 137 36.87 3.25 4.22
N PRO A 138 37.07 4.51 4.58
CA PRO A 138 36.10 5.56 4.24
C PRO A 138 36.15 6.00 2.78
N LEU A 139 37.23 5.73 2.03
CA LEU A 139 37.34 6.16 0.63
C LEU A 139 36.40 5.41 -0.32
N PRO A 140 36.34 4.06 -0.33
CA PRO A 140 35.34 3.32 -1.09
C PRO A 140 33.88 3.72 -0.71
N MET A 141 33.62 3.93 0.57
CA MET A 141 32.34 4.39 1.09
C MET A 141 31.95 5.77 0.50
N LEU A 142 32.90 6.72 0.49
CA LEU A 142 32.67 8.06 -0.10
C LEU A 142 32.36 7.98 -1.59
N VAL A 143 33.17 7.21 -2.32
CA VAL A 143 33.01 7.07 -3.78
C VAL A 143 31.63 6.51 -4.12
N MET A 144 31.21 5.43 -3.44
CA MET A 144 29.90 4.82 -3.71
C MET A 144 28.74 5.69 -3.22
N GLY A 145 28.86 6.35 -2.08
CA GLY A 145 27.86 7.32 -1.63
C GLY A 145 27.64 8.43 -2.65
N VAL A 146 28.71 8.95 -3.27
CA VAL A 146 28.60 9.98 -4.33
C VAL A 146 27.96 9.39 -5.61
N VAL A 147 28.32 8.18 -6.00
CA VAL A 147 27.71 7.50 -7.17
C VAL A 147 26.23 7.26 -6.93
N GLY A 148 25.84 6.75 -5.76
CA GLY A 148 24.46 6.54 -5.38
C GLY A 148 23.64 7.85 -5.36
N LEU A 149 24.21 8.90 -4.75
CA LEU A 149 23.57 10.22 -4.74
C LEU A 149 23.34 10.77 -6.16
N LEU A 150 24.34 10.67 -7.03
CA LEU A 150 24.21 11.13 -8.44
C LEU A 150 23.14 10.34 -9.18
N ALA A 151 23.09 9.02 -9.02
CA ALA A 151 22.07 8.16 -9.62
C ALA A 151 20.65 8.55 -9.12
N ASN A 152 20.51 8.79 -7.81
CA ASN A 152 19.24 9.21 -7.21
C ASN A 152 18.83 10.62 -7.68
N LEU A 153 19.75 11.56 -7.80
CA LEU A 153 19.48 12.90 -8.35
C LEU A 153 19.05 12.86 -9.81
N ILE A 154 19.67 12.02 -10.63
CA ILE A 154 19.25 11.80 -12.03
C ILE A 154 17.84 11.22 -12.06
N SER A 155 17.55 10.22 -11.25
CA SER A 155 16.22 9.60 -11.11
C SER A 155 15.17 10.63 -10.66
N LEU A 156 15.48 11.45 -9.66
CA LEU A 156 14.62 12.56 -9.21
C LEU A 156 14.35 13.57 -10.33
N ALA A 157 15.36 13.94 -11.10
CA ALA A 157 15.19 14.86 -12.24
C ALA A 157 14.27 14.28 -13.32
N ILE A 158 14.37 12.97 -13.60
CA ILE A 158 13.50 12.26 -14.54
C ILE A 158 12.05 12.22 -14.01
N LEU A 159 11.88 11.95 -12.72
CA LEU A 159 10.56 11.84 -12.07
C LEU A 159 9.92 13.21 -11.83
N ALA A 160 10.71 14.27 -11.67
CA ALA A 160 10.22 15.62 -11.37
C ALA A 160 9.22 16.15 -12.41
N GLY A 161 9.40 15.81 -13.69
CA GLY A 161 8.50 16.18 -14.77
C GLY A 161 7.11 15.53 -14.72
N GLY A 162 6.92 14.49 -13.92
CA GLY A 162 5.66 13.73 -13.80
C GLY A 162 4.95 13.83 -12.46
N ARG A 163 5.48 14.60 -11.50
CA ARG A 163 4.97 14.67 -10.10
C ARG A 163 3.47 15.01 -9.95
N GLY A 164 2.91 15.74 -10.91
CA GLY A 164 1.51 16.14 -10.92
C GLY A 164 0.57 15.15 -11.63
N ALA A 165 1.11 14.12 -12.29
CA ALA A 165 0.33 13.26 -13.18
C ALA A 165 -0.38 12.11 -12.46
N SER A 166 0.17 11.57 -11.35
CA SER A 166 -0.47 10.48 -10.59
C SER A 166 0.09 10.35 -9.18
N LEU A 167 -0.70 9.74 -8.27
CA LEU A 167 -0.27 9.40 -6.91
C LEU A 167 0.93 8.44 -6.91
N ASN A 168 0.98 7.50 -7.84
CA ASN A 168 2.11 6.56 -7.99
C ASN A 168 3.41 7.29 -8.34
N MET A 169 3.37 8.30 -9.19
CA MET A 169 4.55 9.10 -9.54
C MET A 169 5.05 9.92 -8.36
N ARG A 170 4.13 10.43 -7.54
CA ARG A 170 4.47 11.14 -6.30
C ARG A 170 5.11 10.20 -5.27
N ALA A 171 4.57 9.00 -5.12
CA ALA A 171 5.14 7.97 -4.23
C ALA A 171 6.56 7.58 -4.67
N ALA A 172 6.77 7.28 -5.95
CA ALA A 172 8.09 6.96 -6.51
C ALA A 172 9.09 8.12 -6.33
N PHE A 173 8.65 9.38 -6.50
CA PHE A 173 9.51 10.55 -6.26
C PHE A 173 9.96 10.64 -4.80
N LEU A 174 9.05 10.43 -3.83
CA LEU A 174 9.38 10.46 -2.41
C LEU A 174 10.29 9.31 -2.01
N GLU A 175 10.14 8.15 -2.63
CA GLU A 175 11.01 7.00 -2.44
C GLU A 175 12.45 7.32 -2.84
N VAL A 176 12.68 7.76 -4.08
CA VAL A 176 14.00 8.13 -4.56
C VAL A 176 14.59 9.33 -3.78
N ALA A 177 13.75 10.23 -3.28
CA ALA A 177 14.21 11.31 -2.41
C ALA A 177 14.73 10.80 -1.05
N ASN A 178 14.09 9.79 -0.46
CA ASN A 178 14.58 9.13 0.75
C ASN A 178 15.91 8.39 0.52
N ASP A 179 16.06 7.73 -0.64
CA ASP A 179 17.30 7.05 -1.01
C ASP A 179 18.46 8.07 -1.20
N ALA A 180 18.15 9.23 -1.80
CA ALA A 180 19.11 10.32 -1.88
C ALA A 180 19.54 10.83 -0.50
N LEU A 181 18.63 10.91 0.48
CA LEU A 181 18.96 11.27 1.87
C LEU A 181 19.85 10.20 2.53
N GLY A 182 19.59 8.91 2.28
CA GLY A 182 20.46 7.82 2.69
C GLY A 182 21.88 7.96 2.15
N SER A 183 22.01 8.21 0.84
CA SER A 183 23.32 8.46 0.19
C SER A 183 24.05 9.67 0.78
N VAL A 184 23.34 10.76 1.11
CA VAL A 184 23.92 11.92 1.80
C VAL A 184 24.45 11.52 3.19
N ALA A 185 23.70 10.70 3.95
CA ALA A 185 24.16 10.23 5.25
C ALA A 185 25.46 9.41 5.15
N VAL A 186 25.55 8.53 4.13
CA VAL A 186 26.77 7.76 3.83
C VAL A 186 27.96 8.69 3.52
N ILE A 187 27.75 9.70 2.66
CA ILE A 187 28.81 10.67 2.31
C ILE A 187 29.29 11.44 3.53
N VAL A 188 28.36 11.95 4.35
CA VAL A 188 28.71 12.70 5.57
C VAL A 188 29.49 11.81 6.53
N ALA A 189 29.07 10.56 6.75
CA ALA A 189 29.77 9.62 7.60
C ALA A 189 31.19 9.31 7.08
N ALA A 190 31.35 9.12 5.77
CA ALA A 190 32.65 8.91 5.12
C ALA A 190 33.58 10.14 5.31
N LEU A 191 33.08 11.34 5.09
CA LEU A 191 33.85 12.59 5.27
C LEU A 191 34.28 12.79 6.74
N VAL A 192 33.38 12.52 7.68
CA VAL A 192 33.70 12.58 9.11
C VAL A 192 34.77 11.55 9.46
N ALA A 193 34.65 10.31 8.97
CA ALA A 193 35.65 9.26 9.21
C ALA A 193 37.00 9.63 8.59
N LEU A 194 37.04 10.22 7.38
CA LEU A 194 38.27 10.70 6.73
C LEU A 194 38.94 11.85 7.50
N ALA A 195 38.14 12.80 7.98
CA ALA A 195 38.68 14.01 8.65
C ALA A 195 39.12 13.76 10.09
N THR A 196 38.41 12.88 10.81
CA THR A 196 38.58 12.72 12.27
C THR A 196 39.10 11.34 12.66
N GLY A 197 39.10 10.36 11.75
CA GLY A 197 39.35 8.95 12.07
C GLY A 197 38.21 8.29 12.88
N TRP A 198 37.08 8.98 13.07
CA TRP A 198 35.96 8.50 13.89
C TRP A 198 35.09 7.50 13.11
N GLY A 199 35.43 6.20 13.15
CA GLY A 199 34.74 5.15 12.44
C GLY A 199 33.28 4.92 12.88
N ARG A 200 32.89 5.39 14.08
CA ARG A 200 31.51 5.30 14.58
C ARG A 200 30.50 6.15 13.78
N ALA A 201 30.99 7.07 12.95
CA ALA A 201 30.14 7.88 12.06
C ALA A 201 29.32 7.00 11.11
N ASP A 202 29.86 5.88 10.66
CA ASP A 202 29.17 4.89 9.82
C ASP A 202 27.99 4.22 10.57
N ALA A 203 28.20 3.86 11.84
CA ALA A 203 27.11 3.30 12.66
C ALA A 203 25.97 4.31 12.90
N VAL A 204 26.31 5.59 13.10
CA VAL A 204 25.30 6.65 13.22
C VAL A 204 24.52 6.83 11.91
N ALA A 205 25.20 6.81 10.77
CA ALA A 205 24.57 6.88 9.46
C ALA A 205 23.66 5.66 9.21
N SER A 206 24.10 4.46 9.58
CA SER A 206 23.30 3.23 9.47
C SER A 206 22.02 3.29 10.30
N LEU A 207 22.09 3.80 11.53
CA LEU A 207 20.91 4.03 12.37
C LEU A 207 19.95 5.05 11.76
N LEU A 208 20.47 6.11 11.16
CA LEU A 208 19.65 7.12 10.48
C LEU A 208 18.94 6.50 9.26
N ILE A 209 19.64 5.73 8.44
CA ILE A 209 19.08 5.04 7.28
C ILE A 209 17.97 4.07 7.74
N ALA A 210 18.24 3.23 8.73
CA ALA A 210 17.23 2.32 9.28
C ALA A 210 16.01 3.07 9.83
N ALA A 211 16.22 4.20 10.52
CA ALA A 211 15.13 5.03 11.06
C ALA A 211 14.29 5.71 9.96
N LEU A 212 14.87 6.04 8.82
CA LEU A 212 14.15 6.59 7.67
C LEU A 212 13.31 5.52 6.94
N MET A 213 13.81 4.27 6.88
CA MET A 213 13.17 3.18 6.15
C MET A 213 12.13 2.41 6.98
N ALA A 214 12.38 2.22 8.28
CA ALA A 214 11.50 1.42 9.14
C ALA A 214 10.04 1.89 9.20
N PRO A 215 9.71 3.19 9.28
CA PRO A 215 8.32 3.65 9.31
C PRO A 215 7.55 3.28 8.05
N ARG A 216 8.19 3.34 6.87
CA ARG A 216 7.58 2.94 5.60
C ARG A 216 7.31 1.44 5.56
N ALA A 217 8.29 0.62 5.94
CA ALA A 217 8.14 -0.82 6.03
C ALA A 217 7.03 -1.22 7.00
N LEU A 218 6.98 -0.58 8.18
CA LEU A 218 5.96 -0.82 9.17
C LEU A 218 4.56 -0.44 8.67
N HIS A 219 4.42 0.73 8.02
CA HIS A 219 3.14 1.17 7.46
C HIS A 219 2.63 0.21 6.38
N LEU A 220 3.50 -0.23 5.45
CA LEU A 220 3.15 -1.20 4.42
C LEU A 220 2.75 -2.55 5.03
N LEU A 221 3.49 -3.02 6.04
CA LEU A 221 3.18 -4.26 6.75
C LEU A 221 1.83 -4.18 7.47
N GLN A 222 1.57 -3.08 8.17
CA GLN A 222 0.30 -2.84 8.86
C GLN A 222 -0.88 -2.82 7.87
N ARG A 223 -0.74 -2.11 6.74
CA ARG A 223 -1.77 -2.05 5.70
C ARG A 223 -2.04 -3.41 5.07
N SER A 224 -1.00 -4.16 4.72
CA SER A 224 -1.15 -5.50 4.16
C SER A 224 -1.77 -6.47 5.17
N THR A 225 -1.36 -6.39 6.44
CA THR A 225 -1.93 -7.22 7.51
C THR A 225 -3.38 -6.86 7.76
N ALA A 226 -3.77 -5.58 7.74
CA ALA A 226 -5.15 -5.16 7.88
C ALA A 226 -6.04 -5.77 6.77
N ILE A 227 -5.60 -5.76 5.51
CA ILE A 227 -6.33 -6.40 4.41
C ILE A 227 -6.45 -7.92 4.63
N LEU A 228 -5.37 -8.59 5.07
CA LEU A 228 -5.41 -10.03 5.36
C LEU A 228 -6.33 -10.37 6.54
N MET A 229 -6.47 -9.47 7.50
CA MET A 229 -7.39 -9.56 8.65
C MET A 229 -8.81 -9.08 8.31
N GLU A 230 -9.10 -8.84 7.03
CA GLU A 230 -10.43 -8.43 6.55
C GLU A 230 -10.92 -7.10 7.17
N ALA A 231 -9.99 -6.21 7.50
CA ALA A 231 -10.34 -4.90 8.03
C ALA A 231 -11.09 -4.05 6.99
N THR A 232 -12.00 -3.22 7.47
CA THR A 232 -12.69 -2.22 6.66
C THR A 232 -11.69 -1.25 6.04
N PRO A 233 -11.85 -0.87 4.74
CA PRO A 233 -11.03 0.17 4.13
C PRO A 233 -11.06 1.47 4.96
N SER A 234 -9.89 2.07 5.21
CA SER A 234 -9.76 3.26 6.06
C SER A 234 -10.49 4.49 5.53
N GLU A 235 -10.74 4.51 4.24
CA GLU A 235 -11.44 5.59 3.53
C GLU A 235 -12.97 5.50 3.64
N LEU A 236 -13.49 4.38 4.19
CA LEU A 236 -14.93 4.12 4.30
C LEU A 236 -15.42 4.28 5.74
N ASN A 237 -16.45 5.10 5.94
CA ASN A 237 -17.14 5.22 7.21
C ASN A 237 -18.38 4.30 7.22
N LEU A 238 -18.36 3.25 8.04
CA LEU A 238 -19.47 2.27 8.12
C LEU A 238 -20.77 2.87 8.66
N ASP A 239 -20.70 3.85 9.55
CA ASP A 239 -21.89 4.50 10.09
C ASP A 239 -22.58 5.35 9.03
N GLU A 240 -21.82 6.04 8.20
CA GLU A 240 -22.33 6.81 7.07
C GLU A 240 -22.93 5.89 6.01
N LEU A 241 -22.27 4.78 5.69
CA LEU A 241 -22.77 3.75 4.77
C LEU A 241 -24.12 3.17 5.28
N ARG A 242 -24.18 2.79 6.57
CA ARG A 242 -25.40 2.29 7.19
C ARG A 242 -26.54 3.32 7.14
N GLN A 243 -26.26 4.59 7.43
CA GLN A 243 -27.25 5.65 7.37
C GLN A 243 -27.80 5.85 5.95
N HIS A 244 -26.94 5.84 4.93
CA HIS A 244 -27.37 5.92 3.54
C HIS A 244 -28.29 4.77 3.14
N MET A 245 -27.95 3.55 3.51
CA MET A 245 -28.80 2.37 3.26
C MET A 245 -30.14 2.47 3.98
N CYS A 246 -30.17 2.96 5.23
CA CYS A 246 -31.42 3.19 5.98
C CYS A 246 -32.31 4.28 5.39
N CYS A 247 -31.80 5.18 4.55
CA CYS A 247 -32.61 6.20 3.87
C CYS A 247 -33.36 5.68 2.65
N LEU A 248 -33.07 4.45 2.19
CA LEU A 248 -33.77 3.87 1.04
C LEU A 248 -35.21 3.48 1.37
N PRO A 249 -36.18 3.74 0.48
CA PRO A 249 -37.58 3.40 0.68
C PRO A 249 -37.78 1.90 0.96
N GLY A 250 -38.52 1.58 2.01
CA GLY A 250 -38.79 0.17 2.38
C GLY A 250 -37.75 -0.49 3.27
N VAL A 251 -36.59 0.17 3.50
CA VAL A 251 -35.58 -0.28 4.46
C VAL A 251 -35.94 0.23 5.86
N VAL A 252 -36.01 -0.69 6.83
CA VAL A 252 -36.33 -0.40 8.24
C VAL A 252 -35.11 -0.30 9.09
N ASN A 253 -34.13 -1.22 8.85
CA ASN A 253 -32.87 -1.29 9.61
C ASN A 253 -31.80 -2.00 8.78
N VAL A 254 -30.53 -1.72 9.08
CA VAL A 254 -29.36 -2.40 8.52
C VAL A 254 -28.48 -2.85 9.67
N HIS A 255 -28.21 -4.16 9.78
CA HIS A 255 -27.36 -4.75 10.81
C HIS A 255 -26.44 -5.79 10.18
N ASP A 256 -25.53 -6.33 10.96
CA ASP A 256 -24.51 -7.28 10.52
C ASP A 256 -23.79 -6.82 9.24
N LEU A 257 -23.43 -5.50 9.23
CA LEU A 257 -22.79 -4.84 8.11
C LEU A 257 -21.28 -5.06 8.18
N HIS A 258 -20.76 -5.84 7.26
CA HIS A 258 -19.33 -6.09 7.09
C HIS A 258 -18.83 -5.57 5.75
N VAL A 259 -17.72 -4.87 5.77
CA VAL A 259 -17.01 -4.44 4.56
C VAL A 259 -15.55 -4.78 4.71
N SER A 260 -15.01 -5.52 3.77
CA SER A 260 -13.61 -5.93 3.79
C SER A 260 -12.96 -5.86 2.42
N SER A 261 -11.63 -5.67 2.38
CA SER A 261 -10.85 -5.73 1.16
C SER A 261 -10.31 -7.14 0.95
N VAL A 262 -10.56 -7.72 -0.23
CA VAL A 262 -9.95 -8.99 -0.66
C VAL A 262 -8.57 -8.75 -1.27
N SER A 263 -8.43 -7.65 -2.03
CA SER A 263 -7.18 -7.17 -2.63
C SER A 263 -7.22 -5.65 -2.79
N SER A 264 -6.16 -5.05 -3.33
CA SER A 264 -6.05 -3.59 -3.53
C SER A 264 -7.12 -2.95 -4.42
N GLY A 265 -7.96 -3.73 -5.08
CA GLY A 265 -9.02 -3.22 -5.97
C GLY A 265 -10.30 -4.03 -5.88
N LEU A 266 -10.46 -4.90 -4.88
CA LEU A 266 -11.65 -5.71 -4.70
C LEU A 266 -12.15 -5.58 -3.26
N VAL A 267 -13.22 -4.79 -3.08
CA VAL A 267 -13.91 -4.61 -1.82
C VAL A 267 -15.22 -5.40 -1.84
N VAL A 268 -15.51 -6.08 -0.74
CA VAL A 268 -16.69 -6.92 -0.57
C VAL A 268 -17.52 -6.35 0.58
N LEU A 269 -18.83 -6.32 0.39
CA LEU A 269 -19.80 -5.93 1.40
C LEU A 269 -20.80 -7.07 1.63
N THR A 270 -21.10 -7.33 2.89
CA THR A 270 -22.26 -8.15 3.29
C THR A 270 -23.08 -7.40 4.31
N ALA A 271 -24.39 -7.45 4.21
CA ALA A 271 -25.28 -6.81 5.16
C ALA A 271 -26.62 -7.53 5.27
N HIS A 272 -27.20 -7.51 6.46
CA HIS A 272 -28.58 -7.88 6.71
C HIS A 272 -29.45 -6.62 6.70
N VAL A 273 -30.45 -6.61 5.81
CA VAL A 273 -31.33 -5.48 5.59
C VAL A 273 -32.75 -5.85 5.95
N GLN A 274 -33.22 -5.32 7.05
CA GLN A 274 -34.59 -5.47 7.48
C GLN A 274 -35.52 -4.59 6.65
N VAL A 275 -36.48 -5.21 5.97
CA VAL A 275 -37.49 -4.51 5.17
C VAL A 275 -38.86 -4.59 5.82
N ASP A 276 -39.74 -3.62 5.46
CA ASP A 276 -41.13 -3.65 5.89
C ASP A 276 -41.82 -4.94 5.39
N GLY A 277 -42.59 -5.58 6.24
CA GLY A 277 -43.34 -6.80 5.91
C GLY A 277 -44.40 -6.62 4.82
N GLN A 278 -44.74 -5.37 4.47
CA GLN A 278 -45.68 -4.99 3.40
C GLN A 278 -45.02 -4.93 2.01
N VAL A 279 -43.67 -4.94 1.94
CA VAL A 279 -42.91 -4.84 0.69
C VAL A 279 -43.15 -6.05 -0.19
N THR A 280 -43.60 -5.81 -1.42
CA THR A 280 -43.83 -6.84 -2.45
C THR A 280 -42.54 -7.43 -2.98
N ALA A 281 -42.60 -8.56 -3.69
CA ALA A 281 -41.41 -9.17 -4.30
C ALA A 281 -40.72 -8.22 -5.31
N ALA A 282 -41.50 -7.49 -6.11
CA ALA A 282 -40.95 -6.52 -7.07
C ALA A 282 -40.25 -5.33 -6.39
N GLU A 283 -40.77 -4.85 -5.28
CA GLU A 283 -40.14 -3.80 -4.49
C GLU A 283 -38.86 -4.29 -3.80
N ARG A 284 -38.80 -5.56 -3.39
CA ARG A 284 -37.55 -6.15 -2.84
C ARG A 284 -36.45 -6.18 -3.89
N ASP A 285 -36.74 -6.51 -5.13
CA ASP A 285 -35.76 -6.49 -6.23
C ASP A 285 -35.23 -5.07 -6.46
N LEU A 286 -36.11 -4.05 -6.39
CA LEU A 286 -35.69 -2.65 -6.48
C LEU A 286 -34.81 -2.22 -5.29
N ILE A 287 -35.17 -2.62 -4.07
CA ILE A 287 -34.36 -2.33 -2.88
C ILE A 287 -32.94 -2.91 -3.02
N VAL A 288 -32.80 -4.17 -3.51
CA VAL A 288 -31.48 -4.77 -3.74
C VAL A 288 -30.70 -4.00 -4.79
N HIS A 289 -31.35 -3.57 -5.85
CA HIS A 289 -30.74 -2.74 -6.89
C HIS A 289 -30.25 -1.41 -6.32
N ASP A 290 -31.10 -0.68 -5.61
CA ASP A 290 -30.78 0.62 -5.03
C ASP A 290 -29.68 0.53 -3.97
N LEU A 291 -29.67 -0.54 -3.16
CA LEU A 291 -28.59 -0.84 -2.21
C LEU A 291 -27.25 -1.06 -2.92
N SER A 292 -27.28 -1.81 -4.04
CA SER A 292 -26.07 -2.09 -4.83
C SER A 292 -25.53 -0.82 -5.49
N GLU A 293 -26.38 0.02 -6.07
CA GLU A 293 -26.02 1.32 -6.65
C GLU A 293 -25.45 2.27 -5.59
N CYS A 294 -26.09 2.32 -4.41
CA CYS A 294 -25.62 3.12 -3.28
C CYS A 294 -24.20 2.69 -2.86
N ALA A 295 -23.97 1.37 -2.70
CA ALA A 295 -22.67 0.85 -2.31
C ALA A 295 -21.59 1.12 -3.37
N ALA A 296 -21.93 1.00 -4.66
CA ALA A 296 -20.97 1.14 -5.75
C ALA A 296 -20.54 2.61 -5.99
N HIS A 297 -21.44 3.59 -5.83
CA HIS A 297 -21.20 4.91 -6.40
C HIS A 297 -21.23 6.09 -5.43
N HIS A 298 -21.74 5.90 -4.21
CA HIS A 298 -21.93 7.03 -3.28
C HIS A 298 -20.76 7.24 -2.31
N PHE A 299 -19.73 6.37 -2.32
CA PHE A 299 -18.62 6.41 -1.37
C PHE A 299 -17.26 6.55 -2.08
N PRO A 300 -16.23 7.02 -1.36
CA PRO A 300 -14.88 7.15 -1.92
C PRO A 300 -14.25 5.81 -2.35
N VAL A 301 -14.78 4.69 -1.82
CA VAL A 301 -14.38 3.33 -2.14
C VAL A 301 -15.48 2.69 -2.96
N GLU A 302 -15.15 2.26 -4.18
CA GLU A 302 -16.05 1.51 -5.04
C GLU A 302 -16.23 0.09 -4.50
N ILE A 303 -17.49 -0.32 -4.25
CA ILE A 303 -17.82 -1.65 -3.72
C ILE A 303 -18.51 -2.45 -4.84
N ASP A 304 -17.71 -3.16 -5.61
CA ASP A 304 -18.20 -3.92 -6.78
C ASP A 304 -18.93 -5.21 -6.42
N HIS A 305 -18.70 -5.74 -5.21
CA HIS A 305 -19.29 -7.01 -4.79
C HIS A 305 -20.02 -6.87 -3.47
N ALA A 306 -21.32 -6.67 -3.56
CA ALA A 306 -22.20 -6.56 -2.40
C ALA A 306 -23.20 -7.73 -2.34
N THR A 307 -23.44 -8.23 -1.15
CA THR A 307 -24.45 -9.26 -0.85
C THR A 307 -25.37 -8.74 0.23
N PHE A 308 -26.68 -8.71 -0.06
CA PHE A 308 -27.69 -8.26 0.87
C PHE A 308 -28.67 -9.39 1.18
N GLN A 309 -28.81 -9.71 2.47
CA GLN A 309 -29.86 -10.59 2.95
C GLN A 309 -31.07 -9.73 3.33
N LEU A 310 -32.11 -9.72 2.50
CA LEU A 310 -33.36 -9.05 2.86
C LEU A 310 -34.19 -9.89 3.83
N GLU A 311 -34.55 -9.31 4.96
CA GLU A 311 -35.27 -10.02 5.99
C GLU A 311 -36.42 -9.20 6.59
N THR A 312 -37.34 -9.89 7.25
CA THR A 312 -38.43 -9.24 8.00
C THR A 312 -38.08 -9.22 9.49
N ALA A 313 -38.75 -8.39 10.27
CA ALA A 313 -38.58 -8.29 11.72
C ALA A 313 -38.69 -9.65 12.44
N ARG A 314 -39.41 -10.64 11.86
CA ARG A 314 -39.53 -11.99 12.42
C ARG A 314 -38.21 -12.77 12.32
N HIS A 315 -37.43 -12.57 11.26
CA HIS A 315 -36.15 -13.26 11.06
C HIS A 315 -35.05 -12.60 11.89
N ALA A 316 -34.96 -11.29 11.89
CA ALA A 316 -34.01 -10.52 12.69
C ALA A 316 -34.01 -10.85 14.19
N GLY A 317 -35.17 -11.28 14.73
CA GLY A 317 -35.28 -11.71 16.13
C GLY A 317 -34.68 -13.09 16.47
N HIS A 318 -34.20 -13.84 15.46
CA HIS A 318 -33.58 -15.17 15.64
C HIS A 318 -32.06 -15.14 15.52
N GLU A 319 -31.46 -14.04 15.13
CA GLU A 319 -30.01 -13.91 15.03
C GLU A 319 -29.39 -13.71 16.41
N HIS A 320 -28.48 -14.64 16.78
CA HIS A 320 -27.85 -14.67 18.11
C HIS A 320 -26.50 -13.96 18.17
N LEU A 321 -25.99 -13.43 17.04
CA LEU A 321 -24.71 -12.75 16.98
C LEU A 321 -24.95 -11.25 16.84
N GLU A 322 -24.90 -10.52 17.95
CA GLU A 322 -24.71 -9.08 17.95
C GLU A 322 -23.20 -8.82 17.85
N HIS A 323 -22.74 -8.28 16.71
CA HIS A 323 -21.35 -7.83 16.50
C HIS A 323 -21.24 -6.34 16.71
#